data_c22d1b7b5f630c7d70d4233f94ea1bda
#
_entry.id   c22d1b7b5f630c7d70d4233f94ea1bda
#
_cell.length_a   1.000
_cell.length_b   1.000
_cell.length_c   1.000
_cell.angle_alpha   90.00
_cell.angle_beta   90.00
_cell.angle_gamma   90.00
#
_symmetry.space_group_name_H-M   'P 1'
#
loop_
_entity.id
_entity.type
_entity.pdbx_description
1 polymer ?
#
loop_
_entity_poly.entity_id
_entity_poly.type
_entity_poly.pdbx_seq_one_letter_code
_entity_poly.pdbx_strand_id
1 'polypeptide(L)'
;MGADLFGSVIVNQTSDTAANAKNDAMSFARRQILSDVLSKYADAESLRVLLDNTPDDALVDFIASSSVSNEQISSDSYIANIRMQIDSDAVKDWLISNEVQNWVPSGESVEKFSAFIVVPNGISDWAELKGIARNDGVEIETVAIVGNQVFVKLPMNYRTKFTLGLRNMGWRYADNSGVLQVWK
;
A
#
# COMPACT_ATOMS: atom_id res chain seq x y z
N MET A 1 6.30 0.64 -10.78
CA MET A 1 7.11 1.33 -9.75
C MET A 1 6.21 2.37 -9.13
N GLY A 2 5.65 2.09 -7.96
CA GLY A 2 4.89 3.07 -7.22
C GLY A 2 5.79 4.27 -6.93
N ALA A 3 5.27 5.47 -7.08
CA ALA A 3 6.02 6.66 -6.74
C ALA A 3 6.25 6.64 -5.22
N ASP A 4 7.44 6.27 -4.80
CA ASP A 4 7.85 6.37 -3.41
C ASP A 4 7.81 7.85 -3.01
N LEU A 5 6.79 8.22 -2.25
CA LEU A 5 6.64 9.57 -1.74
C LEU A 5 7.56 9.74 -0.53
N PHE A 6 8.66 10.48 -0.72
CA PHE A 6 9.61 10.78 0.34
C PHE A 6 9.68 12.27 0.62
N GLY A 7 9.85 12.61 1.87
CA GLY A 7 10.21 13.94 2.30
C GLY A 7 11.31 13.90 3.37
N SER A 8 12.02 15.01 3.52
CA SER A 8 13.01 15.18 4.58
C SER A 8 12.99 16.61 5.10
N VAL A 9 13.24 16.76 6.38
CA VAL A 9 13.31 18.06 7.04
C VAL A 9 14.39 18.05 8.13
N ILE A 10 15.07 19.16 8.30
CA ILE A 10 15.97 19.38 9.44
C ILE A 10 15.15 20.04 10.53
N VAL A 11 15.12 19.40 11.70
CA VAL A 11 14.39 19.90 12.87
C VAL A 11 15.36 20.45 13.91
N ASN A 12 14.92 21.49 14.59
CA ASN A 12 15.59 22.05 15.77
C ASN A 12 14.50 22.47 16.76
N GLN A 13 14.25 21.62 17.74
CA GLN A 13 13.16 21.82 18.71
C GLN A 13 13.72 21.90 20.13
N THR A 14 13.14 22.78 20.92
CA THR A 14 13.45 22.96 22.33
C THR A 14 12.17 22.74 23.14
N SER A 15 12.28 22.01 24.25
CA SER A 15 11.15 21.72 25.16
C SER A 15 11.65 21.60 26.60
N ASP A 16 10.80 21.26 27.56
CA ASP A 16 11.18 21.12 28.96
C ASP A 16 12.19 19.99 29.20
N THR A 17 12.22 19.00 28.33
CA THR A 17 13.15 17.87 28.36
C THR A 17 13.56 17.46 26.96
N ALA A 18 14.71 16.80 26.81
CA ALA A 18 15.16 16.23 25.55
C ALA A 18 14.14 15.25 24.93
N ALA A 19 13.43 14.48 25.76
CA ALA A 19 12.40 13.54 25.31
C ALA A 19 11.19 14.28 24.69
N ASN A 20 10.74 15.34 25.34
CA ASN A 20 9.64 16.17 24.81
C ASN A 20 10.09 16.91 23.55
N ALA A 21 11.31 17.47 23.53
CA ALA A 21 11.86 18.10 22.33
C ALA A 21 11.95 17.14 21.13
N LYS A 22 12.29 15.87 21.35
CA LYS A 22 12.28 14.83 20.31
C LYS A 22 10.87 14.53 19.83
N ASN A 23 9.91 14.38 20.72
CA ASN A 23 8.51 14.13 20.34
C ASN A 23 7.93 15.30 19.53
N ASP A 24 8.17 16.53 19.98
CA ASP A 24 7.75 17.74 19.28
C ASP A 24 8.39 17.83 17.89
N ALA A 25 9.68 17.48 17.80
CA ALA A 25 10.41 17.43 16.53
C ALA A 25 9.84 16.40 15.56
N MET A 26 9.47 15.21 16.03
CA MET A 26 8.86 14.16 15.21
C MET A 26 7.47 14.56 14.72
N SER A 27 6.65 15.17 15.57
CA SER A 27 5.33 15.69 15.20
C SER A 27 5.43 16.82 14.19
N PHE A 28 6.33 17.76 14.40
CA PHE A 28 6.62 18.84 13.45
C PHE A 28 7.09 18.30 12.10
N ALA A 29 8.07 17.38 12.12
CA ALA A 29 8.62 16.78 10.89
C ALA A 29 7.55 16.07 10.07
N ARG A 30 6.68 15.31 10.71
CA ARG A 30 5.59 14.58 10.06
C ARG A 30 4.64 15.54 9.35
N ARG A 31 4.17 16.57 10.03
CA ARG A 31 3.26 17.58 9.50
C ARG A 31 3.91 18.36 8.35
N GLN A 32 5.15 18.78 8.52
CA GLN A 32 5.88 19.52 7.50
C GLN A 32 6.13 18.67 6.25
N ILE A 33 6.58 17.42 6.40
CA ILE A 33 6.85 16.52 5.28
C ILE A 33 5.56 16.18 4.53
N LEU A 34 4.46 15.90 5.24
CA LEU A 34 3.17 15.67 4.60
C LEU A 34 2.72 16.91 3.80
N SER A 35 2.85 18.10 4.38
CA SER A 35 2.52 19.36 3.69
C SER A 35 3.37 19.55 2.44
N ASP A 36 4.70 19.43 2.55
CA ASP A 36 5.63 19.70 1.44
C ASP A 36 5.50 18.69 0.28
N VAL A 37 5.27 17.43 0.62
CA VAL A 37 5.16 16.38 -0.40
C VAL A 37 3.79 16.40 -1.05
N LEU A 38 2.71 16.45 -0.26
CA LEU A 38 1.35 16.35 -0.78
C LEU A 38 0.88 17.62 -1.48
N SER A 39 1.45 18.81 -1.18
CA SER A 39 1.14 20.04 -1.91
C SER A 39 1.47 19.98 -3.40
N LYS A 40 2.27 19.01 -3.82
CA LYS A 40 2.57 18.74 -5.23
C LYS A 40 1.48 17.93 -5.93
N TYR A 41 0.60 17.28 -5.17
CA TYR A 41 -0.39 16.32 -5.66
C TYR A 41 -1.82 16.60 -5.19
N ALA A 42 -2.03 17.58 -4.34
CA ALA A 42 -3.34 17.94 -3.82
C ALA A 42 -3.54 19.45 -3.89
N ASP A 43 -4.80 19.90 -3.81
CA ASP A 43 -5.12 21.31 -3.66
C ASP A 43 -4.50 21.86 -2.38
N ALA A 44 -3.59 22.83 -2.53
CA ALA A 44 -2.73 23.29 -1.43
C ALA A 44 -3.51 23.97 -0.29
N GLU A 45 -4.57 24.72 -0.62
CA GLU A 45 -5.39 25.40 0.39
C GLU A 45 -6.22 24.41 1.20
N SER A 46 -6.90 23.49 0.52
CA SER A 46 -7.69 22.45 1.16
C SER A 46 -6.81 21.51 1.99
N LEU A 47 -5.63 21.15 1.48
CA LEU A 47 -4.65 20.33 2.20
C LEU A 47 -4.18 21.01 3.49
N ARG A 48 -3.87 22.29 3.45
CA ARG A 48 -3.44 23.06 4.62
C ARG A 48 -4.50 23.05 5.70
N VAL A 49 -5.74 23.38 5.34
CA VAL A 49 -6.87 23.36 6.27
C VAL A 49 -7.08 21.97 6.87
N LEU A 50 -6.97 20.93 6.06
CA LEU A 50 -7.13 19.56 6.52
C LEU A 50 -6.02 19.14 7.48
N LEU A 51 -4.76 19.46 7.18
CA LEU A 51 -3.62 19.18 8.05
C LEU A 51 -3.73 19.91 9.39
N ASP A 52 -4.17 21.18 9.38
CA ASP A 52 -4.34 21.98 10.61
C ASP A 52 -5.42 21.40 11.54
N ASN A 53 -6.45 20.78 10.97
CA ASN A 53 -7.56 20.16 11.71
C ASN A 53 -7.31 18.68 12.07
N THR A 54 -6.25 18.05 11.59
CA THR A 54 -5.97 16.64 11.86
C THR A 54 -5.02 16.49 13.04
N PRO A 55 -5.37 15.70 14.07
CA PRO A 55 -4.49 15.43 15.22
C PRO A 55 -3.19 14.75 14.79
N ASP A 56 -2.09 15.02 15.51
CA ASP A 56 -0.77 14.48 15.18
C ASP A 56 -0.68 12.95 15.28
N ASP A 57 -1.43 12.34 16.18
CA ASP A 57 -1.52 10.88 16.33
C ASP A 57 -2.16 10.21 15.09
N ALA A 58 -3.17 10.86 14.50
CA ALA A 58 -3.77 10.36 13.25
C ALA A 58 -2.82 10.47 12.04
N LEU A 59 -1.89 11.43 12.05
CA LEU A 59 -0.91 11.60 10.98
C LEU A 59 0.18 10.50 10.98
N VAL A 60 0.31 9.73 12.07
CA VAL A 60 1.27 8.61 12.16
C VAL A 60 0.95 7.52 11.14
N ASP A 61 -0.33 7.26 10.93
CA ASP A 61 -0.81 6.19 10.03
C ASP A 61 -0.48 6.45 8.56
N PHE A 62 -0.11 7.68 8.22
CA PHE A 62 0.29 8.05 6.85
C PHE A 62 1.79 7.90 6.60
N ILE A 63 2.56 7.48 7.60
CA ILE A 63 4.01 7.31 7.49
C ILE A 63 4.36 5.83 7.43
N ALA A 64 4.81 5.37 6.28
CA ALA A 64 5.22 3.98 6.05
C ALA A 64 6.55 3.65 6.74
N SER A 65 7.49 4.60 6.72
CA SER A 65 8.78 4.45 7.42
C SER A 65 9.41 5.81 7.74
N SER A 66 10.28 5.83 8.74
CA SER A 66 11.05 7.02 9.09
C SER A 66 12.50 6.66 9.39
N SER A 67 13.41 7.58 9.08
CA SER A 67 14.83 7.49 9.43
C SER A 67 15.34 8.82 9.97
N VAL A 68 16.24 8.76 10.93
CA VAL A 68 16.84 9.91 11.60
C VAL A 68 18.35 9.86 11.38
N SER A 69 18.94 10.99 11.05
CA SER A 69 20.39 11.14 10.90
C SER A 69 20.86 12.47 11.50
N ASN A 70 22.15 12.57 11.79
CA ASN A 70 22.78 13.76 12.38
C ASN A 70 22.09 14.22 13.67
N GLU A 71 21.70 13.25 14.51
CA GLU A 71 20.99 13.50 15.77
C GLU A 71 21.91 14.16 16.78
N GLN A 72 21.48 15.28 17.35
CA GLN A 72 22.12 16.00 18.42
C GLN A 72 21.10 16.25 19.53
N ILE A 73 21.44 15.81 20.72
CA ILE A 73 20.56 15.86 21.90
C ILE A 73 21.24 16.66 23.00
N SER A 74 20.56 17.65 23.53
CA SER A 74 20.92 18.39 24.77
C SER A 74 19.92 18.08 25.88
N SER A 75 20.03 18.77 27.02
CA SER A 75 19.11 18.61 28.14
C SER A 75 17.65 18.96 27.79
N ASP A 76 17.47 19.90 26.87
CA ASP A 76 16.19 20.57 26.54
C ASP A 76 16.00 20.75 25.02
N SER A 77 16.94 20.28 24.19
CA SER A 77 16.87 20.49 22.75
C SER A 77 17.18 19.23 21.95
N TYR A 78 16.60 19.17 20.75
CA TYR A 78 16.75 18.08 19.80
C TYR A 78 16.92 18.64 18.39
N ILE A 79 18.04 18.27 17.75
CA ILE A 79 18.34 18.62 16.37
C ILE A 79 18.58 17.33 15.60
N ALA A 80 17.93 17.19 14.44
CA ALA A 80 18.13 16.04 13.57
C ALA A 80 17.70 16.32 12.14
N ASN A 81 18.18 15.49 11.22
CA ASN A 81 17.62 15.37 9.88
C ASN A 81 16.68 14.16 9.86
N ILE A 82 15.40 14.41 9.65
CA ILE A 82 14.35 13.40 9.63
C ILE A 82 13.88 13.19 8.20
N ARG A 83 13.90 11.96 7.74
CA ARG A 83 13.37 11.54 6.45
C ARG A 83 12.21 10.57 6.69
N MET A 84 11.12 10.76 5.97
CA MET A 84 9.93 9.90 6.05
C MET A 84 9.50 9.47 4.66
N GLN A 85 9.03 8.22 4.59
CA GLN A 85 8.32 7.68 3.46
C GLN A 85 6.82 7.75 3.78
N ILE A 86 6.05 8.28 2.84
CA ILE A 86 4.60 8.43 3.00
C ILE A 86 3.92 7.22 2.37
N ASP A 87 2.92 6.68 3.06
CA ASP A 87 2.00 5.70 2.51
C ASP A 87 1.04 6.40 1.53
N SER A 88 1.32 6.25 0.24
CA SER A 88 0.57 6.92 -0.82
C SER A 88 -0.90 6.51 -0.88
N ASP A 89 -1.22 5.26 -0.56
CA ASP A 89 -2.60 4.77 -0.60
C ASP A 89 -3.38 5.29 0.60
N ALA A 90 -2.79 5.25 1.80
CA ALA A 90 -3.41 5.79 3.01
C ALA A 90 -3.69 7.30 2.89
N VAL A 91 -2.74 8.10 2.40
CA VAL A 91 -2.97 9.54 2.22
C VAL A 91 -3.98 9.84 1.11
N LYS A 92 -3.99 9.06 0.04
CA LYS A 92 -4.96 9.22 -1.04
C LYS A 92 -6.39 8.98 -0.54
N ASP A 93 -6.60 7.88 0.19
CA ASP A 93 -7.90 7.55 0.77
C ASP A 93 -8.36 8.61 1.78
N TRP A 94 -7.43 9.13 2.58
CA TRP A 94 -7.69 10.22 3.52
C TRP A 94 -8.11 11.51 2.82
N LEU A 95 -7.41 11.92 1.75
CA LEU A 95 -7.74 13.10 0.97
C LEU A 95 -9.11 12.97 0.29
N ILE A 96 -9.40 11.79 -0.30
CA ILE A 96 -10.69 11.50 -0.92
C ILE A 96 -11.82 11.55 0.11
N SER A 97 -11.63 10.94 1.29
CA SER A 97 -12.62 10.91 2.36
C SER A 97 -12.93 12.30 2.94
N ASN A 98 -12.01 13.25 2.78
CA ASN A 98 -12.18 14.65 3.19
C ASN A 98 -12.48 15.59 2.02
N GLU A 99 -12.87 15.05 0.86
CA GLU A 99 -13.24 15.81 -0.34
C GLU A 99 -12.13 16.75 -0.87
N VAL A 100 -10.87 16.45 -0.56
CA VAL A 100 -9.73 17.19 -1.08
C VAL A 100 -9.39 16.69 -2.49
N GLN A 101 -9.46 17.57 -3.46
CA GLN A 101 -9.06 17.25 -4.83
C GLN A 101 -7.59 16.91 -4.88
N ASN A 102 -7.26 15.75 -5.42
CA ASN A 102 -5.90 15.26 -5.47
C ASN A 102 -5.64 14.39 -6.70
N TRP A 103 -4.36 14.26 -7.07
CA TRP A 103 -3.83 13.33 -8.06
C TRP A 103 -2.63 12.56 -7.49
N VAL A 104 -2.66 12.28 -6.19
CA VAL A 104 -1.66 11.44 -5.53
C VAL A 104 -1.57 10.13 -6.32
N PRO A 105 -0.40 9.78 -6.86
CA PRO A 105 -0.24 8.52 -7.54
C PRO A 105 -0.60 7.44 -6.55
N SER A 106 -1.48 6.54 -6.95
CA SER A 106 -1.65 5.30 -6.20
C SER A 106 -0.27 4.70 -6.10
N GLY A 107 0.20 4.41 -4.90
CA GLY A 107 1.22 3.41 -4.77
C GLY A 107 0.73 2.29 -5.67
N GLU A 108 1.56 1.74 -6.52
CA GLU A 108 1.22 0.42 -6.99
C GLU A 108 0.91 -0.31 -5.69
N SER A 109 -0.39 -0.48 -5.38
CA SER A 109 -0.75 -1.64 -4.64
C SER A 109 0.04 -2.69 -5.39
N VAL A 110 1.06 -3.23 -4.79
CA VAL A 110 1.57 -4.52 -5.20
C VAL A 110 0.31 -5.34 -4.99
N GLU A 111 -0.52 -5.38 -6.03
CA GLU A 111 -1.62 -6.29 -6.07
C GLU A 111 -0.90 -7.58 -5.80
N LYS A 112 -0.99 -8.00 -4.53
CA LYS A 112 -0.32 -9.21 -4.12
C LYS A 112 -1.02 -10.28 -4.91
N PHE A 113 -0.44 -10.61 -6.08
CA PHE A 113 -0.95 -11.65 -6.93
C PHE A 113 -0.58 -12.98 -6.32
N SER A 114 -1.56 -13.86 -6.26
CA SER A 114 -1.31 -15.27 -6.04
C SER A 114 -1.04 -15.92 -7.39
N ALA A 115 0.14 -16.50 -7.53
CA ALA A 115 0.45 -17.34 -8.68
C ALA A 115 -0.22 -18.71 -8.53
N PHE A 116 -0.78 -19.24 -9.63
CA PHE A 116 -1.25 -20.62 -9.64
C PHE A 116 -1.06 -21.27 -11.02
N ILE A 117 -1.06 -22.59 -11.01
CA ILE A 117 -0.87 -23.42 -12.19
C ILE A 117 -2.18 -24.16 -12.44
N VAL A 118 -2.75 -23.96 -13.61
CA VAL A 118 -3.96 -24.67 -14.07
C VAL A 118 -3.55 -25.82 -14.96
N VAL A 119 -4.08 -27.01 -14.69
CA VAL A 119 -3.93 -28.18 -15.55
C VAL A 119 -5.31 -28.57 -16.07
N PRO A 120 -5.79 -27.91 -17.17
CA PRO A 120 -7.08 -28.22 -17.75
C PRO A 120 -7.01 -29.49 -18.60
N ASN A 121 -8.09 -30.27 -18.64
CA ASN A 121 -8.22 -31.41 -19.56
C ASN A 121 -8.67 -30.97 -20.96
N GLY A 122 -8.91 -29.68 -21.17
CA GLY A 122 -9.31 -29.11 -22.46
C GLY A 122 -9.76 -27.66 -22.35
N ILE A 123 -10.14 -27.10 -23.50
CA ILE A 123 -10.59 -25.70 -23.59
C ILE A 123 -11.86 -25.42 -22.76
N SER A 124 -12.75 -26.41 -22.64
CA SER A 124 -13.97 -26.29 -21.83
C SER A 124 -13.67 -26.06 -20.36
N ASP A 125 -12.71 -26.79 -19.81
CA ASP A 125 -12.29 -26.64 -18.41
C ASP A 125 -11.62 -25.27 -18.19
N TRP A 126 -10.82 -24.82 -19.12
CA TRP A 126 -10.24 -23.49 -19.09
C TRP A 126 -11.30 -22.38 -19.16
N ALA A 127 -12.30 -22.53 -20.03
CA ALA A 127 -13.42 -21.57 -20.12
C ALA A 127 -14.25 -21.54 -18.84
N GLU A 128 -14.52 -22.69 -18.22
CA GLU A 128 -15.21 -22.81 -16.95
C GLU A 128 -14.47 -22.09 -15.84
N LEU A 129 -13.16 -22.30 -15.71
CA LEU A 129 -12.32 -21.67 -14.71
C LEU A 129 -12.31 -20.14 -14.86
N LYS A 130 -12.17 -19.63 -16.09
CA LYS A 130 -12.29 -18.19 -16.38
C LYS A 130 -13.68 -17.64 -16.06
N GLY A 131 -14.71 -18.46 -16.29
CA GLY A 131 -16.11 -18.10 -15.96
C GLY A 131 -16.32 -17.88 -14.46
N ILE A 132 -15.72 -18.71 -13.60
CA ILE A 132 -15.79 -18.56 -12.14
C ILE A 132 -15.28 -17.18 -11.72
N ALA A 133 -14.11 -16.79 -12.20
CA ALA A 133 -13.51 -15.49 -11.85
C ALA A 133 -14.30 -14.33 -12.44
N ARG A 134 -14.75 -14.41 -13.68
CA ARG A 134 -15.52 -13.37 -14.36
C ARG A 134 -16.87 -13.10 -13.68
N ASN A 135 -17.54 -14.12 -13.18
CA ASN A 135 -18.81 -13.96 -12.43
C ASN A 135 -18.62 -13.14 -11.16
N ASP A 136 -17.43 -13.13 -10.60
CA ASP A 136 -17.06 -12.33 -9.44
C ASP A 136 -16.39 -10.98 -9.80
N GLY A 137 -16.33 -10.64 -11.10
CA GLY A 137 -15.73 -9.41 -11.59
C GLY A 137 -14.19 -9.41 -11.55
N VAL A 138 -13.57 -10.60 -11.48
CA VAL A 138 -12.11 -10.75 -11.42
C VAL A 138 -11.59 -11.27 -12.75
N GLU A 139 -10.53 -10.64 -13.25
CA GLU A 139 -9.82 -11.08 -14.44
C GLU A 139 -8.60 -11.92 -14.04
N ILE A 140 -8.46 -13.08 -14.68
CA ILE A 140 -7.29 -13.95 -14.51
C ILE A 140 -6.26 -13.59 -15.58
N GLU A 141 -5.09 -13.15 -15.15
CA GLU A 141 -3.99 -12.86 -16.05
C GLU A 141 -3.20 -14.14 -16.38
N THR A 142 -3.11 -14.47 -17.66
CA THR A 142 -2.28 -15.58 -18.13
C THR A 142 -0.84 -15.11 -18.33
N VAL A 143 0.09 -15.72 -17.58
CA VAL A 143 1.52 -15.37 -17.60
C VAL A 143 2.28 -16.20 -18.64
N ALA A 144 2.03 -17.51 -18.67
CA ALA A 144 2.70 -18.44 -19.58
C ALA A 144 1.87 -19.70 -19.81
N ILE A 145 2.12 -20.38 -20.90
CA ILE A 145 1.57 -21.71 -21.22
C ILE A 145 2.74 -22.64 -21.53
N VAL A 146 2.85 -23.74 -20.79
CA VAL A 146 3.91 -24.74 -20.98
C VAL A 146 3.28 -26.13 -21.03
N GLY A 147 3.23 -26.73 -22.22
CA GLY A 147 2.54 -27.99 -22.42
C GLY A 147 1.05 -27.89 -22.10
N ASN A 148 0.58 -28.68 -21.16
CA ASN A 148 -0.80 -28.66 -20.66
C ASN A 148 -0.97 -27.82 -19.37
N GLN A 149 0.04 -27.06 -18.95
CA GLN A 149 0.01 -26.23 -17.78
C GLN A 149 -0.13 -24.75 -18.18
N VAL A 150 -1.06 -24.06 -17.56
CA VAL A 150 -1.29 -22.61 -17.73
C VAL A 150 -0.90 -21.91 -16.44
N PHE A 151 0.13 -21.07 -16.52
CA PHE A 151 0.59 -20.24 -15.41
C PHE A 151 -0.20 -18.95 -15.40
N VAL A 152 -0.86 -18.65 -14.29
CA VAL A 152 -1.76 -17.52 -14.18
C VAL A 152 -1.57 -16.79 -12.87
N LYS A 153 -2.03 -15.54 -12.83
CA LYS A 153 -2.08 -14.70 -11.65
C LYS A 153 -3.51 -14.29 -11.36
N LEU A 154 -3.84 -14.19 -10.09
CA LEU A 154 -5.09 -13.62 -9.61
C LEU A 154 -4.82 -12.74 -8.37
N PRO A 155 -5.68 -11.74 -8.08
CA PRO A 155 -5.54 -10.92 -6.91
C PRO A 155 -5.52 -11.76 -5.62
N MET A 156 -4.59 -11.49 -4.70
CA MET A 156 -4.39 -12.27 -3.47
C MET A 156 -5.65 -12.31 -2.59
N ASN A 157 -6.38 -11.20 -2.52
CA ASN A 157 -7.64 -11.10 -1.77
C ASN A 157 -8.76 -11.98 -2.32
N TYR A 158 -8.67 -12.38 -3.61
CA TYR A 158 -9.65 -13.25 -4.25
C TYR A 158 -9.32 -14.75 -4.10
N ARG A 159 -8.09 -15.10 -3.70
CA ARG A 159 -7.60 -16.49 -3.64
C ARG A 159 -8.55 -17.42 -2.91
N THR A 160 -8.99 -17.05 -1.70
CA THR A 160 -9.88 -17.89 -0.88
C THR A 160 -11.24 -18.11 -1.53
N LYS A 161 -11.84 -17.04 -2.08
CA LYS A 161 -13.13 -17.13 -2.76
C LYS A 161 -13.03 -17.98 -4.03
N PHE A 162 -11.94 -17.84 -4.77
CA PHE A 162 -11.66 -18.60 -5.97
C PHE A 162 -11.51 -20.10 -5.69
N THR A 163 -10.75 -20.48 -4.65
CA THR A 163 -10.60 -21.89 -4.26
C THR A 163 -11.92 -22.53 -3.83
N LEU A 164 -12.79 -21.78 -3.15
CA LEU A 164 -14.14 -22.22 -2.82
C LEU A 164 -15.00 -22.43 -4.09
N GLY A 165 -14.94 -21.50 -5.03
CA GLY A 165 -15.63 -21.62 -6.32
C GLY A 165 -15.16 -22.84 -7.12
N LEU A 166 -13.87 -23.07 -7.21
CA LEU A 166 -13.28 -24.25 -7.84
C LEU A 166 -13.76 -25.56 -7.21
N ARG A 167 -13.75 -25.63 -5.89
CA ARG A 167 -14.22 -26.81 -5.15
C ARG A 167 -15.69 -27.12 -5.43
N ASN A 168 -16.53 -26.11 -5.51
CA ASN A 168 -17.97 -26.26 -5.79
C ASN A 168 -18.22 -26.79 -7.22
N MET A 169 -17.28 -26.54 -8.14
CA MET A 169 -17.34 -27.00 -9.54
C MET A 169 -16.58 -28.31 -9.77
N GLY A 170 -16.16 -28.99 -8.69
CA GLY A 170 -15.48 -30.28 -8.75
C GLY A 170 -14.00 -30.23 -9.06
N TRP A 171 -13.37 -29.05 -9.05
CA TRP A 171 -11.94 -28.90 -9.18
C TRP A 171 -11.22 -29.28 -7.91
N ARG A 172 -10.02 -29.83 -8.08
CA ARG A 172 -9.08 -30.13 -7.00
C ARG A 172 -7.96 -29.10 -6.99
N TYR A 173 -7.37 -28.87 -5.83
CA TYR A 173 -6.22 -28.00 -5.72
C TYR A 173 -5.24 -28.47 -4.63
N ALA A 174 -3.98 -28.12 -4.80
CA ALA A 174 -2.93 -28.27 -3.79
C ALA A 174 -2.13 -26.98 -3.71
N ASP A 175 -1.71 -26.60 -2.52
CA ASP A 175 -0.82 -25.47 -2.28
C ASP A 175 0.61 -25.99 -2.11
N ASN A 176 1.46 -25.65 -3.07
CA ASN A 176 2.87 -26.00 -3.07
C ASN A 176 3.70 -24.73 -2.86
N SER A 177 4.07 -24.45 -1.60
CA SER A 177 4.94 -23.31 -1.24
C SER A 177 4.44 -21.95 -1.75
N GLY A 178 3.13 -21.69 -1.64
CA GLY A 178 2.51 -20.44 -2.04
C GLY A 178 2.01 -20.42 -3.49
N VAL A 179 2.33 -21.42 -4.30
CA VAL A 179 1.78 -21.60 -5.64
C VAL A 179 0.63 -22.60 -5.60
N LEU A 180 -0.56 -22.15 -5.98
CA LEU A 180 -1.74 -23.00 -6.03
C LEU A 180 -1.75 -23.78 -7.34
N GLN A 181 -1.74 -25.11 -7.27
CA GLN A 181 -1.95 -25.97 -8.44
C GLN A 181 -3.40 -26.44 -8.46
N VAL A 182 -4.09 -26.29 -9.58
CA VAL A 182 -5.50 -26.66 -9.76
C VAL A 182 -5.70 -27.56 -10.95
N TRP A 183 -6.54 -28.59 -10.80
CA TRP A 183 -6.86 -29.56 -11.85
C TRP A 183 -8.28 -30.10 -11.67
N LYS A 184 -8.82 -30.66 -12.70
CA LYS A 184 -10.14 -31.31 -12.68
C LYS A 184 -10.06 -32.80 -12.66
#